data_61daac5fb3dda1eded04749d2fb3f192
#
_entry.id   61daac5fb3dda1eded04749d2fb3f192
#
_cell.length_a   1.000
_cell.length_b   1.000
_cell.length_c   1.000
_cell.angle_alpha   90.00
_cell.angle_beta   90.00
_cell.angle_gamma   90.00
#
_symmetry.space_group_name_H-M   'P 1'
#
loop_
_entity.id
_entity.type
_entity.pdbx_description
1 polymer ?
#
loop_
_entity_poly.entity_id
_entity_poly.type
_entity_poly.pdbx_seq_one_letter_code
_entity_poly.pdbx_strand_id
1 'polypeptide(L)'
;MSAPVESPTAVVSPTATPISGAVLTGQVIAVKVVTVRLYDTEDAFVAAVNANPDGTFRFDVAAGTYTIVATANGFLRIQGSITLAEGDVRSMPVITLLAGDIDDNNEIDQFDAMTISFNYNTTFPEGADLNNDGIINVLDLELLAKNYRKTGPVVWE
;
A
#
# COMPACT_ATOMS: atom_id res chain seq x y z
N MET A 1 7.94 -63.23 40.87
CA MET A 1 7.74 -62.71 39.50
C MET A 1 7.48 -61.21 39.58
N SER A 2 8.47 -60.41 39.24
CA SER A 2 8.32 -58.97 39.17
C SER A 2 7.78 -58.62 37.78
N ALA A 3 6.65 -57.89 37.74
CA ALA A 3 6.12 -57.33 36.51
C ALA A 3 7.02 -56.20 35.97
N PRO A 4 7.24 -56.08 34.67
CA PRO A 4 8.03 -54.96 34.15
C PRO A 4 7.26 -53.68 34.34
N VAL A 5 7.91 -52.68 34.92
CA VAL A 5 7.41 -51.31 35.03
C VAL A 5 7.50 -50.70 33.61
N GLU A 6 6.36 -50.47 32.99
CA GLU A 6 6.31 -49.70 31.74
C GLU A 6 6.73 -48.24 32.03
N SER A 7 7.80 -47.79 31.39
CA SER A 7 8.18 -46.36 31.40
C SER A 7 7.09 -45.53 30.75
N PRO A 8 6.69 -44.39 31.33
CA PRO A 8 5.71 -43.51 30.72
C PRO A 8 6.25 -43.00 29.41
N THR A 9 5.52 -43.26 28.34
CA THR A 9 5.80 -42.69 26.99
C THR A 9 5.69 -41.19 27.12
N ALA A 10 6.78 -40.48 26.86
CA ALA A 10 6.75 -39.03 26.80
C ALA A 10 5.78 -38.57 25.72
N VAL A 11 4.72 -37.88 26.12
CA VAL A 11 3.81 -37.20 25.21
C VAL A 11 4.57 -36.04 24.59
N VAL A 12 4.99 -36.18 23.34
CA VAL A 12 5.57 -35.06 22.59
C VAL A 12 4.43 -34.10 22.32
N SER A 13 4.48 -32.94 22.98
CA SER A 13 3.60 -31.82 22.67
C SER A 13 3.77 -31.49 21.17
N PRO A 14 2.69 -31.29 20.38
CA PRO A 14 2.86 -30.87 19.01
C PRO A 14 3.62 -29.54 19.03
N THR A 15 4.85 -29.56 18.53
CA THR A 15 5.61 -28.34 18.28
C THR A 15 4.80 -27.56 17.28
N ALA A 16 4.29 -26.37 17.68
CA ALA A 16 3.64 -25.47 16.75
C ALA A 16 4.60 -25.31 15.56
N THR A 17 4.15 -25.68 14.36
CA THR A 17 4.91 -25.46 13.14
C THR A 17 5.25 -23.97 13.12
N PRO A 18 6.53 -23.57 13.10
CA PRO A 18 6.87 -22.16 13.03
C PRO A 18 6.16 -21.59 11.80
N ILE A 19 5.38 -20.55 11.97
CA ILE A 19 4.79 -19.81 10.88
C ILE A 19 5.99 -19.18 10.18
N SER A 20 6.47 -19.83 9.11
CA SER A 20 7.57 -19.32 8.30
C SER A 20 7.05 -18.16 7.47
N GLY A 21 6.91 -17.01 8.10
CA GLY A 21 6.37 -15.81 7.48
C GLY A 21 6.50 -14.62 8.39
N ALA A 22 6.28 -13.46 7.82
CA ALA A 22 6.24 -12.18 8.50
C ALA A 22 4.92 -11.47 8.24
N VAL A 23 4.55 -10.58 9.14
CA VAL A 23 3.38 -9.72 9.02
C VAL A 23 3.84 -8.29 8.77
N LEU A 24 3.35 -7.70 7.67
CA LEU A 24 3.56 -6.30 7.35
C LEU A 24 2.21 -5.58 7.37
N THR A 25 2.12 -4.51 8.13
CA THR A 25 0.93 -3.66 8.21
C THR A 25 1.30 -2.21 7.92
N GLY A 26 0.29 -1.37 7.77
CA GLY A 26 0.47 0.08 7.62
C GLY A 26 -0.85 0.77 7.38
N GLN A 27 -0.76 2.08 7.19
CA GLN A 27 -1.92 2.90 6.85
C GLN A 27 -1.53 3.95 5.80
N VAL A 28 -2.29 4.00 4.72
CA VAL A 28 -2.14 4.98 3.64
C VAL A 28 -3.43 5.79 3.55
N ILE A 29 -3.32 7.09 3.74
CA ILE A 29 -4.48 7.98 3.75
C ILE A 29 -4.71 8.54 2.34
N ALA A 30 -5.88 8.28 1.79
CA ALA A 30 -6.40 8.87 0.56
C ALA A 30 -7.93 8.81 0.59
N VAL A 31 -8.58 9.67 -0.18
CA VAL A 31 -10.06 9.64 -0.32
C VAL A 31 -10.54 8.59 -1.32
N LYS A 32 -9.61 7.99 -2.06
CA LYS A 32 -9.86 6.91 -3.03
C LYS A 32 -9.30 5.59 -2.53
N VAL A 33 -9.72 4.51 -3.17
CA VAL A 33 -9.18 3.17 -2.88
C VAL A 33 -7.69 3.15 -3.19
N VAL A 34 -6.91 2.78 -2.19
CA VAL A 34 -5.46 2.60 -2.30
C VAL A 34 -5.17 1.13 -2.56
N THR A 35 -4.36 0.86 -3.58
CA THR A 35 -3.79 -0.46 -3.80
C THR A 35 -2.33 -0.46 -3.34
N VAL A 36 -1.99 -1.36 -2.42
CA VAL A 36 -0.63 -1.57 -1.95
C VAL A 36 -0.08 -2.84 -2.58
N ARG A 37 1.13 -2.76 -3.14
CA ARG A 37 1.81 -3.87 -3.83
C ARG A 37 3.18 -4.10 -3.22
N LEU A 38 3.60 -5.37 -3.22
CA LEU A 38 4.94 -5.79 -2.86
C LEU A 38 5.64 -6.39 -4.07
N TYR A 39 6.89 -6.02 -4.23
CA TYR A 39 7.83 -6.58 -5.20
C TYR A 39 9.07 -7.09 -4.48
N ASP A 40 9.69 -8.12 -4.99
CA ASP A 40 10.96 -8.62 -4.45
C ASP A 40 12.17 -7.78 -4.94
N THR A 41 13.38 -8.23 -4.62
CA THR A 41 14.63 -7.54 -4.99
C THR A 41 14.95 -7.62 -6.49
N GLU A 42 14.21 -8.43 -7.25
CA GLU A 42 14.33 -8.56 -8.71
C GLU A 42 13.18 -7.84 -9.45
N ASP A 43 12.44 -6.99 -8.72
CA ASP A 43 11.23 -6.28 -9.19
C ASP A 43 10.10 -7.23 -9.63
N ALA A 44 10.13 -8.51 -9.18
CA ALA A 44 9.05 -9.43 -9.43
C ALA A 44 7.88 -9.17 -8.47
N PHE A 45 6.66 -9.20 -9.02
CA PHE A 45 5.43 -9.03 -8.25
C PHE A 45 5.25 -10.17 -7.25
N VAL A 46 5.01 -9.83 -5.98
CA VAL A 46 4.81 -10.79 -4.89
C VAL A 46 3.35 -10.83 -4.44
N ALA A 47 2.78 -9.69 -4.08
CA ALA A 47 1.42 -9.60 -3.56
C ALA A 47 0.83 -8.21 -3.73
N ALA A 48 -0.50 -8.13 -3.73
CA ALA A 48 -1.23 -6.86 -3.69
C ALA A 48 -2.45 -6.98 -2.78
N VAL A 49 -2.79 -5.88 -2.10
CA VAL A 49 -4.03 -5.72 -1.35
C VAL A 49 -4.62 -4.35 -1.60
N ASN A 50 -5.95 -4.25 -1.60
CA ASN A 50 -6.61 -2.96 -1.46
C ASN A 50 -6.68 -2.62 0.02
N ALA A 51 -6.30 -1.40 0.38
CA ALA A 51 -6.44 -0.91 1.73
C ALA A 51 -7.93 -0.86 2.13
N ASN A 52 -8.19 -1.03 3.41
CA ASN A 52 -9.51 -0.83 4.00
C ASN A 52 -9.97 0.63 3.83
N PRO A 53 -11.25 0.95 4.05
CA PRO A 53 -11.76 2.32 3.96
C PRO A 53 -11.05 3.33 4.87
N ASP A 54 -10.45 2.86 5.98
CA ASP A 54 -9.62 3.67 6.88
C ASP A 54 -8.15 3.79 6.43
N GLY A 55 -7.79 3.20 5.29
CA GLY A 55 -6.44 3.19 4.73
C GLY A 55 -5.53 2.10 5.28
N THR A 56 -5.97 1.29 6.23
CA THR A 56 -5.15 0.21 6.79
C THR A 56 -5.00 -0.95 5.81
N PHE A 57 -3.83 -1.59 5.84
CA PHE A 57 -3.56 -2.80 5.06
C PHE A 57 -2.73 -3.81 5.85
N ARG A 58 -2.74 -5.06 5.38
CA ARG A 58 -1.97 -6.15 5.95
C ARG A 58 -1.50 -7.11 4.86
N PHE A 59 -0.25 -7.53 4.98
CA PHE A 59 0.33 -8.65 4.25
C PHE A 59 0.83 -9.70 5.23
N ASP A 60 0.61 -10.96 4.88
CA ASP A 60 1.26 -12.13 5.47
C ASP A 60 2.16 -12.72 4.38
N VAL A 61 3.47 -12.54 4.50
CA VAL A 61 4.46 -12.86 3.47
C VAL A 61 5.67 -13.57 4.06
N ALA A 62 6.47 -14.22 3.22
CA ALA A 62 7.72 -14.83 3.65
C ALA A 62 8.72 -13.78 4.16
N ALA A 63 9.72 -14.22 4.93
CA ALA A 63 10.86 -13.36 5.25
C ALA A 63 11.61 -12.97 3.97
N GLY A 64 12.04 -11.73 3.87
CA GLY A 64 12.71 -11.19 2.69
C GLY A 64 12.78 -9.68 2.67
N THR A 65 13.41 -9.15 1.64
CA THR A 65 13.44 -7.71 1.36
C THR A 65 12.45 -7.40 0.24
N TYR A 66 11.62 -6.40 0.44
CA TYR A 66 10.55 -6.03 -0.47
C TYR A 66 10.58 -4.54 -0.78
N THR A 67 10.25 -4.21 -2.02
CA THR A 67 9.81 -2.87 -2.41
C THR A 67 8.29 -2.81 -2.21
N ILE A 68 7.84 -1.87 -1.39
CA ILE A 68 6.42 -1.61 -1.17
C ILE A 68 6.00 -0.37 -1.95
N VAL A 69 4.91 -0.47 -2.69
CA VAL A 69 4.37 0.62 -3.52
C VAL A 69 2.89 0.79 -3.22
N ALA A 70 2.46 2.01 -2.94
CA ALA A 70 1.04 2.33 -2.81
C ALA A 70 0.62 3.33 -3.88
N THR A 71 -0.54 3.07 -4.48
CA THR A 71 -1.11 3.86 -5.57
C THR A 71 -2.60 4.07 -5.37
N ALA A 72 -3.09 5.22 -5.82
CA ALA A 72 -4.52 5.50 -6.00
C ALA A 72 -4.68 6.34 -7.26
N ASN A 73 -5.82 6.21 -7.93
CA ASN A 73 -6.09 6.90 -9.19
C ASN A 73 -6.10 8.43 -9.03
N GLY A 74 -5.22 9.14 -9.75
CA GLY A 74 -5.05 10.59 -9.65
C GLY A 74 -4.13 11.06 -8.53
N PHE A 75 -3.33 10.16 -7.94
CA PHE A 75 -2.41 10.46 -6.84
C PHE A 75 -0.99 10.04 -7.17
N LEU A 76 -0.01 10.82 -6.69
CA LEU A 76 1.39 10.43 -6.76
C LEU A 76 1.60 9.10 -6.04
N ARG A 77 2.32 8.23 -6.71
CA ARG A 77 2.80 6.95 -6.18
C ARG A 77 3.75 7.18 -4.99
N ILE A 78 3.62 6.35 -3.97
CA ILE A 78 4.60 6.26 -2.89
C ILE A 78 5.33 4.92 -2.96
N GLN A 79 6.59 4.92 -2.55
CA GLN A 79 7.45 3.74 -2.61
C GLN A 79 8.41 3.72 -1.42
N GLY A 80 8.57 2.55 -0.83
CA GLY A 80 9.52 2.30 0.24
C GLY A 80 10.18 0.95 0.08
N SER A 81 11.13 0.65 0.97
CA SER A 81 11.75 -0.66 1.07
C SER A 81 11.65 -1.17 2.49
N ILE A 82 11.40 -2.45 2.65
CA ILE A 82 11.32 -3.10 3.96
C ILE A 82 11.97 -4.48 3.93
N THR A 83 12.74 -4.77 4.97
CA THR A 83 13.28 -6.11 5.20
C THR A 83 12.56 -6.74 6.38
N LEU A 84 12.04 -7.95 6.17
CA LEU A 84 11.29 -8.72 7.14
C LEU A 84 12.06 -10.00 7.47
N ALA A 85 12.31 -10.24 8.75
CA ALA A 85 12.81 -11.51 9.25
C ALA A 85 11.65 -12.49 9.51
N GLU A 86 11.96 -13.75 9.65
CA GLU A 86 10.99 -14.78 10.00
C GLU A 86 10.35 -14.47 11.38
N GLY A 87 9.02 -14.47 11.41
CA GLY A 87 8.23 -14.13 12.60
C GLY A 87 8.08 -12.63 12.89
N ASP A 88 8.65 -11.75 12.04
CA ASP A 88 8.49 -10.30 12.23
C ASP A 88 7.04 -9.85 12.12
N VAL A 89 6.68 -8.90 12.96
CA VAL A 89 5.46 -8.09 12.84
C VAL A 89 5.89 -6.64 12.73
N ARG A 90 5.81 -6.09 11.53
CA ARG A 90 6.27 -4.73 11.21
C ARG A 90 5.13 -3.86 10.74
N SER A 91 5.21 -2.59 11.06
CA SER A 91 4.27 -1.57 10.59
C SER A 91 5.01 -0.47 9.85
N MET A 92 4.54 -0.16 8.63
CA MET A 92 4.99 1.02 7.92
C MET A 92 4.41 2.28 8.59
N PRO A 93 5.15 3.40 8.58
CA PRO A 93 4.61 4.67 9.05
C PRO A 93 3.35 5.07 8.28
N VAL A 94 2.45 5.81 8.95
CA VAL A 94 1.27 6.39 8.30
C VAL A 94 1.73 7.43 7.27
N ILE A 95 1.20 7.34 6.05
CA ILE A 95 1.52 8.29 4.98
C ILE A 95 0.24 8.71 4.25
N THR A 96 0.23 9.94 3.74
CA THR A 96 -0.88 10.48 2.94
C THR A 96 -0.43 10.59 1.48
N LEU A 97 -1.23 10.07 0.57
CA LEU A 97 -1.02 10.23 -0.87
C LEU A 97 -1.27 11.68 -1.30
N LEU A 98 -0.44 12.18 -2.21
CA LEU A 98 -0.55 13.52 -2.77
C LEU A 98 -1.42 13.49 -4.02
N ALA A 99 -2.56 14.18 -3.98
CA ALA A 99 -3.49 14.27 -5.10
C ALA A 99 -2.95 15.20 -6.20
N GLY A 100 -3.15 14.80 -7.47
CA GLY A 100 -2.87 15.63 -8.61
C GLY A 100 -2.20 14.96 -9.81
N ASP A 101 -1.59 13.79 -9.65
CA ASP A 101 -0.97 13.01 -10.74
C ASP A 101 -2.05 12.21 -11.50
N ILE A 102 -2.72 12.87 -12.43
CA ILE A 102 -3.90 12.33 -13.13
C ILE A 102 -3.50 11.42 -14.27
N ASP A 103 -2.37 11.71 -14.93
CA ASP A 103 -1.85 10.94 -16.06
C ASP A 103 -0.85 9.84 -15.65
N ASP A 104 -0.60 9.69 -14.33
CA ASP A 104 0.29 8.67 -13.71
C ASP A 104 1.74 8.73 -14.24
N ASN A 105 2.23 9.96 -14.50
CA ASN A 105 3.59 10.18 -14.97
C ASN A 105 4.60 10.43 -13.82
N ASN A 106 4.14 10.43 -12.56
CA ASN A 106 4.87 10.76 -11.33
C ASN A 106 5.29 12.24 -11.22
N GLU A 107 4.61 13.13 -11.86
CA GLU A 107 4.78 14.58 -11.71
C GLU A 107 3.39 15.24 -11.69
N ILE A 108 3.17 16.15 -10.74
CA ILE A 108 1.94 16.95 -10.70
C ILE A 108 2.21 18.26 -11.42
N ASP A 109 1.70 18.38 -12.64
CA ASP A 109 2.04 19.49 -13.50
C ASP A 109 0.84 20.12 -14.24
N GLN A 110 1.15 20.92 -15.26
CA GLN A 110 0.15 21.61 -16.05
C GLN A 110 -0.75 20.67 -16.88
N PHE A 111 -0.28 19.47 -17.24
CA PHE A 111 -1.05 18.52 -18.05
C PHE A 111 -2.17 17.89 -17.21
N ASP A 112 -1.91 17.66 -15.92
CA ASP A 112 -2.95 17.24 -14.98
C ASP A 112 -4.00 18.34 -14.79
N ALA A 113 -3.57 19.59 -14.62
CA ALA A 113 -4.47 20.73 -14.50
C ALA A 113 -5.31 20.94 -15.79
N MET A 114 -4.73 20.70 -16.95
CA MET A 114 -5.45 20.74 -18.22
C MET A 114 -6.50 19.63 -18.31
N THR A 115 -6.21 18.44 -17.79
CA THR A 115 -7.17 17.34 -17.74
C THR A 115 -8.39 17.71 -16.90
N ILE A 116 -8.24 18.35 -15.73
CA ILE A 116 -9.35 18.90 -14.95
C ILE A 116 -10.11 19.94 -15.78
N SER A 117 -9.40 20.86 -16.42
CA SER A 117 -10.01 21.96 -17.17
C SER A 117 -10.86 21.47 -18.37
N PHE A 118 -10.36 20.51 -19.12
CA PHE A 118 -11.08 19.95 -20.27
C PHE A 118 -12.31 19.12 -19.88
N ASN A 119 -12.31 18.56 -18.68
CA ASN A 119 -13.38 17.71 -18.19
C ASN A 119 -14.22 18.39 -17.07
N TYR A 120 -14.17 19.71 -17.00
CA TYR A 120 -14.89 20.49 -16.01
C TYR A 120 -16.40 20.25 -16.06
N ASN A 121 -17.04 20.06 -14.90
CA ASN A 121 -18.45 19.67 -14.74
C ASN A 121 -18.81 18.31 -15.35
N THR A 122 -17.85 17.40 -15.50
CA THR A 122 -18.11 16.00 -15.87
C THR A 122 -17.73 15.05 -14.73
N THR A 123 -17.96 13.75 -14.93
CA THR A 123 -17.64 12.68 -13.97
C THR A 123 -16.46 11.83 -14.41
N PHE A 124 -15.88 12.12 -15.57
CA PHE A 124 -14.80 11.33 -16.19
C PHE A 124 -13.73 12.26 -16.80
N PRO A 125 -12.45 11.90 -16.73
CA PRO A 125 -11.90 10.66 -16.16
C PRO A 125 -11.90 10.66 -14.61
N GLU A 126 -12.16 9.51 -14.00
CA GLU A 126 -12.21 9.37 -12.54
C GLU A 126 -10.95 9.84 -11.80
N GLY A 127 -9.77 9.76 -12.47
CA GLY A 127 -8.51 10.25 -11.95
C GLY A 127 -8.52 11.75 -11.66
N ALA A 128 -9.33 12.53 -12.38
CA ALA A 128 -9.43 13.98 -12.24
C ALA A 128 -10.40 14.43 -11.14
N ASP A 129 -11.29 13.56 -10.67
CA ASP A 129 -12.11 13.76 -9.47
C ASP A 129 -11.25 13.43 -8.23
N LEU A 130 -10.45 14.39 -7.79
CA LEU A 130 -9.45 14.18 -6.75
C LEU A 130 -10.03 14.12 -5.34
N ASN A 131 -11.18 14.77 -5.12
CA ASN A 131 -11.88 14.76 -3.83
C ASN A 131 -12.93 13.63 -3.73
N ASN A 132 -13.15 12.91 -4.84
CA ASN A 132 -14.09 11.79 -4.94
C ASN A 132 -15.56 12.17 -4.62
N ASP A 133 -15.98 13.38 -5.00
CA ASP A 133 -17.34 13.86 -4.81
C ASP A 133 -18.28 13.57 -6.01
N GLY A 134 -17.73 12.98 -7.09
CA GLY A 134 -18.45 12.57 -8.28
C GLY A 134 -18.55 13.63 -9.38
N ILE A 135 -17.85 14.78 -9.22
CA ILE A 135 -17.84 15.83 -10.23
C ILE A 135 -16.48 16.51 -10.30
N ILE A 136 -15.92 16.64 -11.50
CA ILE A 136 -14.65 17.34 -11.73
C ILE A 136 -14.89 18.84 -11.73
N ASN A 137 -14.28 19.56 -10.79
CA ASN A 137 -14.52 21.00 -10.63
C ASN A 137 -13.33 21.75 -9.99
N VAL A 138 -13.58 22.97 -9.49
CA VAL A 138 -12.56 23.79 -8.88
C VAL A 138 -11.96 23.20 -7.60
N LEU A 139 -12.69 22.35 -6.88
CA LEU A 139 -12.20 21.72 -5.65
C LEU A 139 -11.09 20.72 -5.96
N ASP A 140 -11.17 20.02 -7.11
CA ASP A 140 -10.11 19.12 -7.58
C ASP A 140 -8.88 19.91 -7.99
N LEU A 141 -9.09 21.02 -8.69
CA LEU A 141 -8.00 21.93 -9.08
C LEU A 141 -7.28 22.52 -7.86
N GLU A 142 -8.02 22.82 -6.77
CA GLU A 142 -7.42 23.25 -5.50
C GLU A 142 -6.54 22.18 -4.86
N LEU A 143 -6.96 20.92 -4.91
CA LEU A 143 -6.16 19.79 -4.40
C LEU A 143 -4.89 19.60 -5.21
N LEU A 144 -5.00 19.63 -6.55
CA LEU A 144 -3.83 19.61 -7.43
C LEU A 144 -2.88 20.78 -7.15
N ALA A 145 -3.41 21.99 -7.03
CA ALA A 145 -2.62 23.19 -6.83
C ALA A 145 -1.78 23.15 -5.53
N LYS A 146 -2.29 22.53 -4.46
CA LYS A 146 -1.54 22.32 -3.20
C LYS A 146 -0.30 21.46 -3.39
N ASN A 147 -0.31 20.57 -4.37
CA ASN A 147 0.76 19.63 -4.64
C ASN A 147 1.51 19.94 -5.94
N TYR A 148 1.21 21.04 -6.60
CA TYR A 148 1.80 21.41 -7.90
C TYR A 148 3.32 21.37 -7.87
N ARG A 149 3.94 20.79 -8.88
CA ARG A 149 5.39 20.52 -9.02
C ARG A 149 5.96 19.51 -8.02
N LYS A 150 5.12 18.76 -7.35
CA LYS A 150 5.59 17.58 -6.62
C LYS A 150 5.84 16.44 -7.61
N THR A 151 6.89 15.68 -7.35
CA THR A 151 7.29 14.53 -8.14
C THR A 151 7.32 13.27 -7.27
N GLY A 152 6.99 12.15 -7.88
CA GLY A 152 7.06 10.82 -7.27
C GLY A 152 8.19 9.97 -7.85
N PRO A 153 8.33 8.72 -7.39
CA PRO A 153 7.60 8.23 -6.23
C PRO A 153 8.00 8.96 -4.94
N VAL A 154 7.01 9.26 -4.09
CA VAL A 154 7.26 9.83 -2.77
C VAL A 154 7.86 8.75 -1.88
N VAL A 155 8.91 9.07 -1.15
CA VAL A 155 9.63 8.09 -0.30
C VAL A 155 8.76 7.72 0.91
N TRP A 156 8.65 6.41 1.17
CA TRP A 156 7.97 5.85 2.32
C TRP A 156 8.99 5.27 3.30
N GLU A 157 9.30 6.04 4.34
CA GLU A 157 10.28 5.71 5.40
C GLU A 157 9.62 5.59 6.76
#